data_0f4563afd93ca2aaba99df16172d800b
#
_entry.id   0f4563afd93ca2aaba99df16172d800b
#
_cell.length_a   1.000
_cell.length_b   1.000
_cell.length_c   1.000
_cell.angle_alpha   90.00
_cell.angle_beta   90.00
_cell.angle_gamma   90.00
#
_symmetry.space_group_name_H-M   'P 1'
#
loop_
_entity.id
_entity.type
_entity.pdbx_description
1 polymer ?
#
loop_
_entity_poly.entity_id
_entity_poly.type
_entity_poly.pdbx_seq_one_letter_code
_entity_poly.pdbx_strand_id
1 'polypeptide(L)'
;MTERGRSSLQRGADFLTIGPSSMHWDGSALTVTIEERCAPIPRRVRGVVKLIPAALPDRAVSLDGADHDWSPIAPVARVEARFEAPNLSWNGPAYFDTNRGASPLEESFDRWDWSRAPGRNGTIVLYNGHLRDGREFSTALHYGADGRVQDIEPPPRVALPKTFWRMPRFTRVDAGKAALVQETLTDAPFYARSVIQTYLLGEPRTAMHESLSMDRFTAPWVQAMLPFKAPRAF
;
A
#
# COMPACT_ATOMS: atom_id res chain seq x y z
N MET A 1 -10.86 9.96 8.70
CA MET A 1 -9.86 9.43 9.67
C MET A 1 -10.52 9.45 11.04
N THR A 2 -10.30 8.44 11.86
CA THR A 2 -10.84 8.36 13.23
C THR A 2 -9.67 8.18 14.17
N GLU A 3 -9.55 9.04 15.15
CA GLU A 3 -8.54 8.96 16.20
C GLU A 3 -9.16 8.37 17.47
N ARG A 4 -8.40 7.53 18.16
CA ARG A 4 -8.81 6.91 19.43
C ARG A 4 -7.68 6.96 20.43
N GLY A 5 -8.03 7.18 21.69
CA GLY A 5 -7.07 7.18 22.78
C GLY A 5 -6.48 5.79 23.04
N ARG A 6 -5.34 5.75 23.72
CA ARG A 6 -4.60 4.52 24.06
C ARG A 6 -5.45 3.49 24.81
N SER A 7 -6.44 3.94 25.60
CA SER A 7 -7.37 3.06 26.33
C SER A 7 -8.28 2.22 25.41
N SER A 8 -8.43 2.61 24.15
CA SER A 8 -9.18 1.86 23.14
C SER A 8 -8.36 0.81 22.41
N LEU A 9 -7.07 0.68 22.72
CA LEU A 9 -6.12 -0.24 22.10
C LEU A 9 -5.91 -1.46 22.98
N GLN A 10 -6.15 -2.65 22.41
CA GLN A 10 -5.75 -3.93 22.98
C GLN A 10 -4.99 -4.72 21.91
N ARG A 11 -3.91 -5.39 22.30
CA ARG A 11 -3.12 -6.20 21.36
C ARG A 11 -2.50 -7.40 22.05
N GLY A 12 -2.40 -8.50 21.33
CA GLY A 12 -1.68 -9.71 21.69
C GLY A 12 -0.78 -10.15 20.53
N ALA A 13 -0.32 -11.39 20.61
CA ALA A 13 0.51 -11.97 19.56
C ALA A 13 -0.26 -12.19 18.24
N ASP A 14 -1.55 -12.47 18.35
CA ASP A 14 -2.44 -12.90 17.28
C ASP A 14 -3.64 -11.97 17.06
N PHE A 15 -3.77 -10.91 17.83
CA PHE A 15 -4.87 -9.97 17.70
C PHE A 15 -4.47 -8.51 17.94
N LEU A 16 -5.24 -7.62 17.33
CA LEU A 16 -5.25 -6.19 17.56
C LEU A 16 -6.70 -5.70 17.58
N THR A 17 -7.09 -5.00 18.64
CA THR A 17 -8.40 -4.34 18.75
C THR A 17 -8.20 -2.85 18.92
N ILE A 18 -8.92 -2.05 18.14
CA ILE A 18 -8.91 -0.58 18.23
C ILE A 18 -10.37 -0.11 18.26
N GLY A 19 -10.86 0.23 19.45
CA GLY A 19 -12.27 0.55 19.66
C GLY A 19 -13.16 -0.64 19.30
N PRO A 20 -14.16 -0.46 18.41
CA PRO A 20 -15.07 -1.54 18.03
C PRO A 20 -14.55 -2.44 16.89
N SER A 21 -13.42 -2.09 16.28
CA SER A 21 -12.81 -2.85 15.18
C SER A 21 -11.66 -3.69 15.67
N SER A 22 -11.46 -4.85 15.04
CA SER A 22 -10.40 -5.78 15.42
C SER A 22 -9.81 -6.50 14.22
N MET A 23 -8.59 -7.01 14.39
CA MET A 23 -8.01 -8.02 13.52
C MET A 23 -7.50 -9.19 14.34
N HIS A 24 -7.62 -10.37 13.81
CA HIS A 24 -7.25 -11.62 14.46
C HIS A 24 -6.59 -12.56 13.45
N TRP A 25 -5.46 -13.13 13.83
CA TRP A 25 -4.76 -14.16 13.09
C TRP A 25 -5.05 -15.54 13.69
N ASP A 26 -5.58 -16.47 12.90
CA ASP A 26 -5.95 -17.82 13.36
C ASP A 26 -4.89 -18.90 13.05
N GLY A 27 -3.71 -18.48 12.58
CA GLY A 27 -2.65 -19.36 12.11
C GLY A 27 -2.69 -19.62 10.59
N SER A 28 -3.79 -19.30 9.93
CA SER A 28 -4.00 -19.53 8.48
C SER A 28 -4.54 -18.30 7.75
N ALA A 29 -5.29 -17.46 8.41
CA ALA A 29 -5.90 -16.28 7.84
C ALA A 29 -5.96 -15.12 8.83
N LEU A 30 -5.86 -13.89 8.30
CA LEU A 30 -6.10 -12.67 9.03
C LEU A 30 -7.55 -12.22 8.80
N THR A 31 -8.35 -12.21 9.86
CA THR A 31 -9.72 -11.72 9.85
C THR A 31 -9.77 -10.32 10.44
N VAL A 32 -10.25 -9.35 9.68
CA VAL A 32 -10.46 -7.97 10.10
C VAL A 32 -11.96 -7.72 10.24
N THR A 33 -12.42 -7.46 11.46
CA THR A 33 -13.80 -7.05 11.75
C THR A 33 -13.84 -5.53 11.84
N ILE A 34 -14.71 -4.93 11.05
CA ILE A 34 -14.83 -3.48 10.91
C ILE A 34 -16.18 -3.05 11.43
N GLU A 35 -16.18 -2.17 12.43
CA GLU A 35 -17.40 -1.52 12.96
C GLU A 35 -17.06 -0.03 13.17
N GLU A 36 -17.19 0.76 12.10
CA GLU A 36 -16.72 2.14 12.10
C GLU A 36 -17.80 3.12 11.63
N ARG A 37 -17.53 4.40 11.85
CA ARG A 37 -18.28 5.51 11.28
C ARG A 37 -17.35 6.44 10.52
N CYS A 38 -17.76 6.85 9.33
CA CYS A 38 -17.03 7.85 8.56
C CYS A 38 -17.07 9.22 9.24
N ALA A 39 -16.08 10.07 8.96
CA ALA A 39 -16.09 11.48 9.29
C ALA A 39 -15.76 12.27 8.01
N PRO A 40 -16.31 13.49 7.82
CA PRO A 40 -17.21 14.25 8.70
C PRO A 40 -18.67 13.78 8.67
N ILE A 41 -19.11 13.07 7.62
CA ILE A 41 -20.48 12.55 7.53
C ILE A 41 -20.51 11.16 8.18
N PRO A 42 -21.27 10.95 9.26
CA PRO A 42 -21.22 9.72 10.07
C PRO A 42 -21.96 8.54 9.42
N ARG A 43 -21.48 8.09 8.27
CA ARG A 43 -21.98 6.85 7.64
C ARG A 43 -21.34 5.64 8.32
N ARG A 44 -22.18 4.62 8.60
CA ARG A 44 -21.71 3.37 9.18
C ARG A 44 -20.90 2.57 8.15
N VAL A 45 -19.78 2.00 8.61
CA VAL A 45 -19.00 1.01 7.88
C VAL A 45 -18.90 -0.22 8.75
N ARG A 46 -19.57 -1.30 8.32
CA ARG A 46 -19.60 -2.57 9.04
C ARG A 46 -19.36 -3.72 8.08
N GLY A 47 -18.42 -4.59 8.43
CA GLY A 47 -18.13 -5.75 7.60
C GLY A 47 -16.96 -6.56 8.13
N VAL A 48 -16.66 -7.63 7.40
CA VAL A 48 -15.53 -8.52 7.66
C VAL A 48 -14.69 -8.65 6.40
N VAL A 49 -13.38 -8.56 6.58
CA VAL A 49 -12.39 -8.81 5.53
C VAL A 49 -11.51 -9.96 6.00
N LYS A 50 -11.45 -11.03 5.23
CA LYS A 50 -10.58 -12.19 5.49
C LYS A 50 -9.46 -12.22 4.44
N LEU A 51 -8.21 -12.16 4.90
CA LEU A 51 -7.02 -12.26 4.06
C LEU A 51 -6.37 -13.63 4.30
N ILE A 52 -6.16 -14.37 3.21
CA ILE A 52 -5.62 -15.71 3.21
C ILE A 52 -4.29 -15.68 2.45
N PRO A 53 -3.13 -15.69 3.13
CA PRO A 53 -1.83 -15.74 2.47
C PRO A 53 -1.59 -17.08 1.81
N ALA A 54 -0.90 -17.08 0.66
CA ALA A 54 -0.38 -18.31 0.06
C ALA A 54 0.84 -18.81 0.85
N ALA A 55 1.66 -17.88 1.32
CA ALA A 55 2.80 -18.11 2.20
C ALA A 55 3.13 -16.82 2.97
N LEU A 56 3.90 -16.95 4.03
CA LEU A 56 4.39 -15.84 4.85
C LEU A 56 5.92 -15.79 4.72
N PRO A 57 6.47 -15.00 3.79
CA PRO A 57 7.92 -14.84 3.68
C PRO A 57 8.44 -14.05 4.89
N ASP A 58 9.55 -14.52 5.45
CA ASP A 58 10.25 -13.82 6.51
C ASP A 58 11.35 -12.93 5.92
N ARG A 59 10.96 -11.76 5.41
CA ARG A 59 11.91 -10.80 4.86
C ARG A 59 11.47 -9.37 5.11
N ALA A 60 12.28 -8.64 5.86
CA ALA A 60 12.23 -7.20 5.96
C ALA A 60 13.26 -6.56 5.01
N VAL A 61 12.95 -5.38 4.52
CA VAL A 61 13.81 -4.56 3.68
C VAL A 61 14.01 -3.22 4.37
N SER A 62 15.28 -2.89 4.68
CA SER A 62 15.61 -1.55 5.17
C SER A 62 15.52 -0.56 4.01
N LEU A 63 14.75 0.51 4.19
CA LEU A 63 14.49 1.49 3.13
C LEU A 63 15.52 2.62 3.09
N ASP A 64 15.99 3.05 4.25
CA ASP A 64 16.93 4.18 4.39
C ASP A 64 18.29 3.76 4.94
N GLY A 65 18.46 2.46 5.18
CA GLY A 65 19.69 1.86 5.67
C GLY A 65 19.81 1.82 7.19
N ALA A 66 18.83 2.36 7.96
CA ALA A 66 18.90 2.34 9.41
C ALA A 66 17.54 2.33 10.14
N ASP A 67 16.64 3.27 9.83
CA ASP A 67 15.53 3.60 10.72
C ASP A 67 14.15 3.11 10.26
N HIS A 68 14.02 2.78 8.96
CA HIS A 68 12.74 2.39 8.37
C HIS A 68 12.82 1.04 7.66
N ASP A 69 12.02 0.10 8.16
CA ASP A 69 11.86 -1.23 7.57
C ASP A 69 10.49 -1.37 6.91
N TRP A 70 10.49 -1.98 5.76
CA TRP A 70 9.30 -2.44 5.06
C TRP A 70 9.29 -3.96 4.99
N SER A 71 8.17 -4.55 5.41
CA SER A 71 8.02 -6.00 5.45
C SER A 71 6.73 -6.42 4.75
N PRO A 72 6.82 -6.99 3.53
CA PRO A 72 5.70 -7.66 2.88
C PRO A 72 5.35 -8.95 3.60
N ILE A 73 4.33 -8.91 4.44
CA ILE A 73 3.90 -10.06 5.26
C ILE A 73 3.18 -11.10 4.40
N ALA A 74 2.25 -10.66 3.56
CA ALA A 74 1.50 -11.53 2.66
C ALA A 74 1.47 -10.93 1.25
N PRO A 75 2.59 -10.99 0.51
CA PRO A 75 2.69 -10.39 -0.83
C PRO A 75 1.90 -11.17 -1.89
N VAL A 76 1.64 -12.46 -1.66
CA VAL A 76 0.75 -13.30 -2.45
C VAL A 76 -0.36 -13.79 -1.53
N ALA A 77 -1.55 -13.24 -1.69
CA ALA A 77 -2.70 -13.56 -0.85
C ALA A 77 -4.01 -13.46 -1.64
N ARG A 78 -5.06 -14.00 -1.06
CA ARG A 78 -6.44 -13.82 -1.47
C ARG A 78 -7.20 -13.07 -0.39
N VAL A 79 -8.14 -12.22 -0.79
CA VAL A 79 -9.06 -11.56 0.11
C VAL A 79 -10.50 -11.95 -0.19
N GLU A 80 -11.29 -12.07 0.88
CA GLU A 80 -12.74 -12.15 0.85
C GLU A 80 -13.28 -11.01 1.74
N ALA A 81 -14.11 -10.15 1.17
CA ALA A 81 -14.69 -9.02 1.87
C ALA A 81 -16.22 -9.09 1.81
N ARG A 82 -16.87 -8.90 2.96
CA ARG A 82 -18.32 -8.86 3.12
C ARG A 82 -18.68 -7.70 4.01
N PHE A 83 -19.38 -6.73 3.47
CA PHE A 83 -19.87 -5.57 4.19
C PHE A 83 -21.39 -5.59 4.25
N GLU A 84 -21.94 -5.33 5.42
CA GLU A 84 -23.36 -5.08 5.66
C GLU A 84 -23.70 -3.61 5.41
N ALA A 85 -22.74 -2.73 5.72
CA ALA A 85 -22.87 -1.29 5.53
C ALA A 85 -21.53 -0.71 5.00
N PRO A 86 -21.45 -0.25 3.73
CA PRO A 86 -22.45 -0.44 2.67
C PRO A 86 -22.63 -1.92 2.31
N ASN A 87 -23.78 -2.30 1.74
CA ASN A 87 -23.98 -3.69 1.30
C ASN A 87 -23.11 -3.98 0.07
N LEU A 88 -21.97 -4.63 0.32
CA LEU A 88 -20.94 -4.90 -0.69
C LEU A 88 -20.17 -6.17 -0.36
N SER A 89 -20.01 -7.04 -1.34
CA SER A 89 -19.16 -8.24 -1.22
C SER A 89 -18.29 -8.41 -2.44
N TRP A 90 -17.03 -8.79 -2.22
CA TRP A 90 -16.09 -9.08 -3.30
C TRP A 90 -14.98 -9.99 -2.80
N ASN A 91 -14.25 -10.58 -3.73
CA ASN A 91 -13.04 -11.35 -3.47
C ASN A 91 -12.02 -11.14 -4.59
N GLY A 92 -10.76 -11.44 -4.32
CA GLY A 92 -9.70 -11.29 -5.33
C GLY A 92 -8.30 -11.44 -4.76
N PRO A 93 -7.28 -11.14 -5.60
CA PRO A 93 -5.89 -11.08 -5.14
C PRO A 93 -5.71 -9.98 -4.09
N ALA A 94 -4.92 -10.28 -3.07
CA ALA A 94 -4.63 -9.37 -1.97
C ALA A 94 -3.13 -9.22 -1.75
N TYR A 95 -2.82 -8.24 -0.94
CA TYR A 95 -1.48 -7.93 -0.48
C TYR A 95 -1.56 -7.31 0.92
N PHE A 96 -0.62 -7.69 1.76
CA PHE A 96 -0.50 -7.13 3.09
C PHE A 96 0.96 -6.93 3.46
N ASP A 97 1.29 -5.73 3.91
CA ASP A 97 2.60 -5.37 4.41
C ASP A 97 2.53 -4.54 5.69
N THR A 98 3.68 -4.27 6.26
CA THR A 98 3.86 -3.33 7.34
C THR A 98 5.10 -2.48 7.12
N ASN A 99 5.03 -1.23 7.56
CA ASN A 99 6.17 -0.35 7.69
C ASN A 99 6.40 -0.07 9.17
N ARG A 100 7.66 -0.04 9.56
CA ARG A 100 8.10 0.28 10.90
C ARG A 100 9.29 1.22 10.82
N GLY A 101 9.30 2.26 11.65
CA GLY A 101 10.39 3.22 11.73
C GLY A 101 10.54 3.78 13.12
N ALA A 102 11.74 4.26 13.44
CA ALA A 102 12.06 4.92 14.70
C ALA A 102 11.67 6.39 14.70
N SER A 103 11.54 7.00 13.51
CA SER A 103 11.17 8.41 13.31
C SER A 103 9.99 8.55 12.34
N PRO A 104 9.33 9.71 12.28
CA PRO A 104 8.34 10.03 11.25
C PRO A 104 8.93 9.93 9.83
N LEU A 105 8.13 9.42 8.88
CA LEU A 105 8.59 9.22 7.50
C LEU A 105 9.07 10.50 6.83
N GLU A 106 8.44 11.63 7.13
CA GLU A 106 8.78 12.95 6.59
C GLU A 106 10.15 13.47 7.04
N GLU A 107 10.76 12.89 8.06
CA GLU A 107 12.12 13.23 8.48
C GLU A 107 13.18 12.57 7.57
N SER A 108 12.91 11.37 7.09
CA SER A 108 13.84 10.60 6.27
C SER A 108 13.55 10.69 4.79
N PHE A 109 12.27 10.73 4.38
CA PHE A 109 11.87 10.64 2.98
C PHE A 109 11.40 11.97 2.42
N ASP A 110 11.79 12.24 1.18
CA ASP A 110 11.25 13.29 0.32
C ASP A 110 10.02 12.77 -0.47
N ARG A 111 10.18 11.62 -1.11
CA ARG A 111 9.13 10.99 -1.92
C ARG A 111 9.40 9.51 -2.13
N TRP A 112 8.34 8.77 -2.50
CA TRP A 112 8.47 7.40 -2.96
C TRP A 112 7.39 7.02 -3.98
N ASP A 113 7.72 6.01 -4.77
CA ASP A 113 6.82 5.30 -5.67
C ASP A 113 6.85 3.82 -5.31
N TRP A 114 5.70 3.23 -5.13
CA TRP A 114 5.54 1.81 -4.84
C TRP A 114 4.58 1.17 -5.84
N SER A 115 4.83 -0.07 -6.22
CA SER A 115 3.85 -0.81 -6.99
C SER A 115 3.91 -2.30 -6.71
N ARG A 116 2.75 -2.94 -6.84
CA ARG A 116 2.53 -4.37 -6.74
C ARG A 116 1.87 -4.89 -8.01
N ALA A 117 2.53 -5.84 -8.66
CA ALA A 117 2.13 -6.42 -9.92
C ALA A 117 1.96 -7.95 -9.79
N PRO A 118 0.76 -8.46 -9.45
CA PRO A 118 0.50 -9.89 -9.44
C PRO A 118 0.61 -10.49 -10.85
N GLY A 119 1.00 -11.75 -10.91
CA GLY A 119 1.13 -12.51 -12.14
C GLY A 119 0.93 -14.00 -11.88
N ARG A 120 1.15 -14.85 -12.91
CA ARG A 120 0.92 -16.30 -12.82
C ARG A 120 1.79 -16.99 -11.76
N ASN A 121 3.05 -16.55 -11.65
CA ASN A 121 4.07 -17.19 -10.81
C ASN A 121 4.34 -16.42 -9.51
N GLY A 122 3.43 -15.56 -9.07
CA GLY A 122 3.61 -14.76 -7.88
C GLY A 122 3.39 -13.27 -8.11
N THR A 123 3.99 -12.46 -7.25
CA THR A 123 3.82 -11.00 -7.25
C THR A 123 5.18 -10.31 -7.34
N ILE A 124 5.31 -9.33 -8.23
CA ILE A 124 6.47 -8.44 -8.24
C ILE A 124 6.10 -7.19 -7.44
N VAL A 125 6.97 -6.79 -6.53
CA VAL A 125 6.84 -5.55 -5.79
C VAL A 125 8.05 -4.67 -6.08
N LEU A 126 7.76 -3.42 -6.41
CA LEU A 126 8.77 -2.40 -6.71
C LEU A 126 8.61 -1.28 -5.67
N TYR A 127 9.72 -0.89 -5.05
CA TYR A 127 9.75 0.23 -4.12
C TYR A 127 10.93 1.13 -4.45
N ASN A 128 10.68 2.37 -4.78
CA ASN A 128 11.69 3.36 -5.11
C ASN A 128 11.48 4.59 -4.24
N GLY A 129 12.51 5.11 -3.65
CA GLY A 129 12.42 6.29 -2.80
C GLY A 129 13.60 7.23 -2.98
N HIS A 130 13.34 8.47 -2.59
CA HIS A 130 14.33 9.53 -2.44
C HIS A 130 14.36 9.93 -0.98
N LEU A 131 15.55 9.95 -0.42
CA LEU A 131 15.79 10.38 0.95
C LEU A 131 16.14 11.87 0.97
N ARG A 132 15.90 12.51 2.10
CA ARG A 132 16.21 13.94 2.28
C ARG A 132 17.69 14.26 2.23
N ASP A 133 18.56 13.29 2.46
CA ASP A 133 20.02 13.42 2.32
C ASP A 133 20.51 13.30 0.86
N GLY A 134 19.57 13.15 -0.09
CA GLY A 134 19.87 13.03 -1.52
C GLY A 134 20.12 11.60 -2.01
N ARG A 135 20.17 10.61 -1.12
CA ARG A 135 20.27 9.19 -1.54
C ARG A 135 18.96 8.73 -2.19
N GLU A 136 19.08 7.80 -3.10
CA GLU A 136 17.95 7.08 -3.69
C GLU A 136 18.06 5.59 -3.37
N PHE A 137 16.94 4.92 -3.21
CA PHE A 137 16.90 3.47 -3.16
C PHE A 137 15.93 2.92 -4.21
N SER A 138 16.20 1.72 -4.64
CA SER A 138 15.33 0.98 -5.54
C SER A 138 15.36 -0.48 -5.18
N THR A 139 14.22 -1.02 -4.83
CA THR A 139 14.02 -2.42 -4.49
C THR A 139 13.03 -3.03 -5.47
N ALA A 140 13.40 -4.17 -6.05
CA ALA A 140 12.54 -4.95 -6.91
C ALA A 140 12.59 -6.41 -6.45
N LEU A 141 11.45 -6.94 -6.01
CA LEU A 141 11.34 -8.27 -5.41
C LEU A 141 10.25 -9.07 -6.11
N HIS A 142 10.56 -10.33 -6.40
CA HIS A 142 9.60 -11.32 -6.85
C HIS A 142 9.26 -12.27 -5.71
N TYR A 143 8.00 -12.33 -5.34
CA TYR A 143 7.46 -13.22 -4.33
C TYR A 143 6.70 -14.35 -5.00
N GLY A 144 7.18 -15.57 -4.85
CA GLY A 144 6.48 -16.80 -5.27
C GLY A 144 5.31 -17.15 -4.34
N ALA A 145 4.34 -17.89 -4.85
CA ALA A 145 3.26 -18.44 -4.03
C ALA A 145 3.74 -19.49 -3.00
N ASP A 146 4.93 -20.03 -3.19
CA ASP A 146 5.63 -20.95 -2.28
C ASP A 146 6.40 -20.22 -1.16
N GLY A 147 6.33 -18.90 -1.10
CA GLY A 147 7.02 -18.05 -0.12
C GLY A 147 8.47 -17.71 -0.48
N ARG A 148 8.99 -18.20 -1.59
CA ARG A 148 10.33 -17.81 -2.05
C ARG A 148 10.37 -16.35 -2.44
N VAL A 149 11.47 -15.70 -2.06
CA VAL A 149 11.73 -14.29 -2.37
C VAL A 149 12.99 -14.19 -3.20
N GLN A 150 12.89 -13.51 -4.32
CA GLN A 150 14.01 -13.29 -5.24
C GLN A 150 14.20 -11.79 -5.44
N ASP A 151 15.43 -11.31 -5.26
CA ASP A 151 15.82 -10.00 -5.74
C ASP A 151 15.91 -10.04 -7.27
N ILE A 152 15.31 -9.08 -7.92
CA ILE A 152 15.41 -8.90 -9.37
C ILE A 152 16.08 -7.55 -9.66
N GLU A 153 16.80 -7.48 -10.76
CA GLU A 153 17.37 -6.20 -11.21
C GLU A 153 16.21 -5.24 -11.48
N PRO A 154 16.20 -4.04 -10.85
CA PRO A 154 15.13 -3.09 -11.06
C PRO A 154 15.04 -2.66 -12.54
N PRO A 155 13.93 -2.91 -13.23
CA PRO A 155 13.78 -2.49 -14.63
C PRO A 155 13.90 -0.97 -14.81
N PRO A 156 14.08 -0.48 -16.06
CA PRO A 156 14.15 0.94 -16.35
C PRO A 156 12.99 1.73 -15.75
N ARG A 157 13.31 2.92 -15.21
CA ARG A 157 12.33 3.86 -14.67
C ARG A 157 11.66 4.65 -15.80
N VAL A 158 10.35 4.78 -15.74
CA VAL A 158 9.55 5.58 -16.68
C VAL A 158 8.61 6.52 -15.94
N ALA A 159 8.36 7.69 -16.52
CA ALA A 159 7.38 8.63 -16.01
C ALA A 159 5.95 8.19 -16.38
N LEU A 160 5.03 8.34 -15.46
CA LEU A 160 3.59 8.25 -15.72
C LEU A 160 2.98 9.65 -15.87
N PRO A 161 1.82 9.78 -16.52
CA PRO A 161 1.10 11.06 -16.59
C PRO A 161 0.88 11.64 -15.20
N LYS A 162 1.09 12.96 -15.05
CA LYS A 162 0.81 13.65 -13.77
C LYS A 162 -0.68 13.54 -13.43
N THR A 163 -0.98 13.54 -12.12
CA THR A 163 -2.36 13.55 -11.62
C THR A 163 -3.03 14.92 -11.81
N PHE A 164 -4.31 15.04 -11.43
CA PHE A 164 -5.01 16.34 -11.36
C PHE A 164 -4.26 17.33 -10.45
N TRP A 165 -3.77 16.86 -9.30
CA TRP A 165 -2.93 17.66 -8.39
C TRP A 165 -1.49 17.83 -8.88
N ARG A 166 -1.21 17.43 -10.14
CA ARG A 166 0.11 17.54 -10.77
C ARG A 166 1.22 16.83 -9.99
N MET A 167 0.87 15.75 -9.28
CA MET A 167 1.84 14.86 -8.65
C MET A 167 2.70 14.19 -9.74
N PRO A 168 4.03 14.26 -9.66
CA PRO A 168 4.90 13.42 -10.48
C PRO A 168 4.75 11.97 -10.04
N ARG A 169 4.70 11.05 -11.01
CA ARG A 169 4.58 9.61 -10.77
C ARG A 169 5.57 8.88 -11.65
N PHE A 170 6.24 7.88 -11.09
CA PHE A 170 7.17 7.06 -11.83
C PHE A 170 6.93 5.59 -11.48
N THR A 171 7.13 4.73 -12.47
CA THR A 171 7.12 3.28 -12.26
C THR A 171 8.31 2.65 -12.96
N ARG A 172 8.42 1.34 -12.90
CA ARG A 172 9.41 0.59 -13.64
C ARG A 172 8.75 -0.37 -14.59
N VAL A 173 9.39 -0.59 -15.74
CA VAL A 173 8.87 -1.43 -16.82
C VAL A 173 10.04 -2.02 -17.59
N ASP A 174 9.87 -3.23 -18.13
CA ASP A 174 10.89 -3.90 -18.94
C ASP A 174 11.38 -3.01 -20.10
N ALA A 175 12.66 -3.12 -20.44
CA ALA A 175 13.28 -2.31 -21.48
C ALA A 175 12.49 -2.38 -22.81
N GLY A 176 12.27 -1.23 -23.44
CA GLY A 176 11.51 -1.11 -24.67
C GLY A 176 10.00 -1.27 -24.52
N LYS A 177 9.47 -1.37 -23.31
CA LYS A 177 8.04 -1.42 -23.01
C LYS A 177 7.56 -0.10 -22.41
N ALA A 178 6.24 0.08 -22.34
CA ALA A 178 5.57 1.24 -21.76
C ALA A 178 4.69 0.82 -20.59
N ALA A 179 4.49 1.73 -19.64
CA ALA A 179 3.47 1.61 -18.62
C ALA A 179 2.35 2.62 -18.87
N LEU A 180 1.10 2.21 -18.67
CA LEU A 180 -0.09 3.02 -18.94
C LEU A 180 -0.97 3.08 -17.68
N VAL A 181 -1.39 4.28 -17.30
CA VAL A 181 -2.39 4.46 -16.24
C VAL A 181 -3.76 4.10 -16.81
N GLN A 182 -4.38 3.06 -16.25
CA GLN A 182 -5.75 2.67 -16.58
C GLN A 182 -6.76 3.49 -15.82
N GLU A 183 -6.51 3.68 -14.53
CA GLU A 183 -7.42 4.37 -13.63
C GLU A 183 -6.63 5.03 -12.48
N THR A 184 -7.06 6.20 -12.05
CA THR A 184 -6.56 6.84 -10.83
C THR A 184 -7.63 6.74 -9.75
N LEU A 185 -7.43 5.83 -8.80
CA LEU A 185 -8.37 5.52 -7.72
C LEU A 185 -8.39 6.57 -6.61
N THR A 186 -7.25 7.19 -6.37
CA THR A 186 -7.09 8.26 -5.39
C THR A 186 -6.14 9.30 -5.96
N ASP A 187 -6.56 10.56 -5.90
CA ASP A 187 -5.74 11.69 -6.27
C ASP A 187 -5.88 12.76 -5.18
N ALA A 188 -4.85 12.89 -4.38
CA ALA A 188 -4.73 13.88 -3.32
C ALA A 188 -3.53 14.78 -3.60
N PRO A 189 -3.43 15.95 -2.95
CA PRO A 189 -2.31 16.86 -3.18
C PRO A 189 -0.93 16.25 -2.99
N PHE A 190 -0.81 15.24 -2.17
CA PHE A 190 0.45 14.60 -1.74
C PHE A 190 0.54 13.11 -2.05
N TYR A 191 -0.57 12.46 -2.46
CA TYR A 191 -0.66 11.02 -2.66
C TYR A 191 -1.55 10.67 -3.85
N ALA A 192 -1.09 9.71 -4.64
CA ALA A 192 -1.89 9.15 -5.73
C ALA A 192 -1.83 7.62 -5.69
N ARG A 193 -2.99 6.98 -5.89
CA ARG A 193 -3.11 5.54 -6.10
C ARG A 193 -3.75 5.27 -7.44
N SER A 194 -3.16 4.36 -8.22
CA SER A 194 -3.58 4.10 -9.59
C SER A 194 -3.50 2.61 -9.92
N VAL A 195 -4.37 2.20 -10.82
CA VAL A 195 -4.23 0.94 -11.56
C VAL A 195 -3.44 1.23 -12.83
N ILE A 196 -2.36 0.51 -13.05
CA ILE A 196 -1.53 0.65 -14.23
C ILE A 196 -1.38 -0.68 -14.97
N GLN A 197 -1.24 -0.62 -16.30
CA GLN A 197 -0.70 -1.70 -17.10
C GLN A 197 0.80 -1.51 -17.23
N THR A 198 1.56 -2.57 -16.99
CA THR A 198 3.02 -2.57 -17.10
C THR A 198 3.52 -3.90 -17.66
N TYR A 199 4.80 -3.98 -17.99
CA TYR A 199 5.49 -5.21 -18.38
C TYR A 199 6.64 -5.46 -17.41
N LEU A 200 6.65 -6.62 -16.78
CA LEU A 200 7.68 -7.01 -15.82
C LEU A 200 8.01 -8.49 -15.97
N LEU A 201 9.28 -8.81 -16.12
CA LEU A 201 9.81 -10.16 -16.39
C LEU A 201 9.21 -10.78 -17.67
N GLY A 202 9.07 -9.99 -18.73
CA GLY A 202 8.56 -10.41 -20.03
C GLY A 202 7.04 -10.56 -20.11
N GLU A 203 6.29 -10.28 -19.03
CA GLU A 203 4.84 -10.47 -18.99
C GLU A 203 4.09 -9.14 -18.83
N PRO A 204 2.93 -8.95 -19.52
CA PRO A 204 2.03 -7.87 -19.20
C PRO A 204 1.37 -8.11 -17.84
N ARG A 205 1.29 -7.06 -17.01
CA ARG A 205 0.73 -7.13 -15.67
C ARG A 205 -0.13 -5.93 -15.38
N THR A 206 -1.23 -6.13 -14.67
CA THR A 206 -1.99 -5.06 -14.03
C THR A 206 -1.45 -4.86 -12.64
N ALA A 207 -0.98 -3.66 -12.34
CA ALA A 207 -0.37 -3.34 -11.06
C ALA A 207 -1.16 -2.27 -10.31
N MET A 208 -1.19 -2.39 -8.99
CA MET A 208 -1.51 -1.27 -8.09
C MET A 208 -0.25 -0.43 -7.96
N HIS A 209 -0.38 0.87 -8.15
CA HIS A 209 0.73 1.82 -8.10
C HIS A 209 0.39 2.97 -7.16
N GLU A 210 1.36 3.38 -6.35
CA GLU A 210 1.24 4.49 -5.41
C GLU A 210 2.42 5.43 -5.55
N SER A 211 2.16 6.72 -5.46
CA SER A 211 3.17 7.77 -5.38
C SER A 211 2.85 8.70 -4.23
N LEU A 212 3.85 9.08 -3.48
CA LEU A 212 3.72 9.98 -2.34
C LEU A 212 4.83 11.03 -2.35
N SER A 213 4.48 12.27 -1.96
CA SER A 213 5.40 13.36 -1.73
C SER A 213 5.28 13.83 -0.29
N MET A 214 6.35 13.67 0.49
CA MET A 214 6.40 14.10 1.87
C MET A 214 6.46 15.63 2.00
N ASP A 215 7.12 16.32 1.08
CA ASP A 215 7.12 17.78 1.07
C ASP A 215 5.72 18.37 0.91
N ARG A 216 4.89 17.74 0.07
CA ARG A 216 3.49 18.15 -0.06
C ARG A 216 2.66 17.72 1.14
N PHE A 217 2.92 16.53 1.70
CA PHE A 217 2.23 16.04 2.88
C PHE A 217 2.41 16.98 4.08
N THR A 218 3.62 17.48 4.31
CA THR A 218 3.94 18.37 5.43
C THR A 218 3.50 19.82 5.21
N ALA A 219 3.04 20.19 4.01
CA ALA A 219 2.57 21.55 3.73
C ALA A 219 1.38 21.92 4.65
N PRO A 220 1.38 23.10 5.31
CA PRO A 220 0.37 23.46 6.32
C PRO A 220 -1.07 23.35 5.82
N TRP A 221 -1.32 23.75 4.59
CA TRP A 221 -2.65 23.68 4.00
C TRP A 221 -3.12 22.23 3.76
N VAL A 222 -2.19 21.31 3.44
CA VAL A 222 -2.48 19.87 3.31
C VAL A 222 -2.81 19.30 4.68
N GLN A 223 -2.01 19.60 5.70
CA GLN A 223 -2.27 19.18 7.07
C GLN A 223 -3.65 19.65 7.56
N ALA A 224 -4.03 20.89 7.26
CA ALA A 224 -5.36 21.42 7.57
C ALA A 224 -6.51 20.70 6.83
N MET A 225 -6.23 20.11 5.66
CA MET A 225 -7.22 19.36 4.88
C MET A 225 -7.35 17.87 5.28
N LEU A 226 -6.41 17.30 6.00
CA LEU A 226 -6.43 15.87 6.34
C LEU A 226 -7.69 15.40 7.07
N PRO A 227 -8.30 16.16 7.98
CA PRO A 227 -9.56 15.80 8.63
C PRO A 227 -10.74 15.73 7.65
N PHE A 228 -10.67 16.47 6.56
CA PHE A 228 -11.69 16.50 5.52
C PHE A 228 -11.25 15.52 4.42
N LYS A 229 -11.72 14.30 4.47
CA LYS A 229 -11.45 13.32 3.42
C LYS A 229 -11.74 13.92 2.06
N ALA A 230 -10.76 13.90 1.15
CA ALA A 230 -11.02 14.22 -0.26
C ALA A 230 -12.19 13.36 -0.75
N PRO A 231 -13.22 13.95 -1.37
CA PRO A 231 -14.38 13.20 -1.85
C PRO A 231 -13.87 12.14 -2.83
N ARG A 232 -14.24 10.89 -2.59
CA ARG A 232 -14.05 9.85 -3.60
C ARG A 232 -15.08 10.11 -4.69
N ALA A 233 -14.63 10.31 -5.92
CA ALA A 233 -15.51 10.16 -7.08
C ALA A 233 -15.98 8.70 -7.08
N PHE A 234 -17.31 8.51 -7.08
CA PHE A 234 -17.96 7.22 -7.26
C PHE A 234 -18.17 6.99 -8.76
#